data_db2e88f46b709367067107a9fe121e7b
#
_entry.id   db2e88f46b709367067107a9fe121e7b
#
_cell.length_a   1.000
_cell.length_b   1.000
_cell.length_c   1.000
_cell.angle_alpha   90.00
_cell.angle_beta   90.00
_cell.angle_gamma   90.00
#
_symmetry.space_group_name_H-M   'P 1'
#
loop_
_entity.id
_entity.type
_entity.pdbx_description
1 polymer ?
#
loop_
_entity_poly.entity_id
_entity_poly.type
_entity_poly.pdbx_seq_one_letter_code
_entity_poly.pdbx_strand_id
1 'polypeptide(L)'
;MPWKYPHAMILAAGRGERLRPLTDHLPKPLIKIGDRCLIEHHLVALAQAGVDQVVINLAHLGDMIESHIGDGTRYGLSVVYSHEPEGALDTGGGIRQALRLITTDPFVVLNGDIWTDLQLDSLPDSIDGQGHLLLVDNPVHNPAGDFHLFGQKVLNQPVGNSVSLTFSGIGIYRHNLFNDSPRGRISLANLLRQAADGNQLSGQYFPGKWIDVGTADRLSEARRLAIRQNYSR
;
A
#
# COMPACT_ATOMS: atom_id res chain seq x y z
N MET A 1 3.58 1.90 23.55
CA MET A 1 4.35 3.06 23.03
C MET A 1 3.64 3.55 21.78
N PRO A 2 3.65 4.84 21.43
CA PRO A 2 3.09 5.29 20.15
C PRO A 2 3.85 4.62 19.01
N TRP A 3 3.14 4.28 17.94
CA TRP A 3 3.73 3.71 16.74
C TRP A 3 4.76 4.67 16.14
N LYS A 4 5.86 4.14 15.60
CA LYS A 4 7.02 4.96 15.22
C LYS A 4 6.91 5.64 13.86
N TYR A 5 5.83 5.40 13.13
CA TYR A 5 5.59 5.99 11.81
C TYR A 5 4.37 6.90 11.84
N PRO A 6 4.51 8.15 12.29
CA PRO A 6 3.36 9.06 12.44
C PRO A 6 2.77 9.49 11.10
N HIS A 7 3.50 9.34 9.98
CA HIS A 7 2.98 9.61 8.65
C HIS A 7 2.86 8.35 7.82
N ALA A 8 1.77 8.26 7.05
CA ALA A 8 1.54 7.20 6.08
C ALA A 8 1.05 7.79 4.74
N MET A 9 1.13 6.96 3.68
CA MET A 9 0.55 7.28 2.38
C MET A 9 -0.35 6.13 1.91
N ILE A 10 -1.51 6.48 1.36
CA ILE A 10 -2.38 5.54 0.65
C ILE A 10 -2.35 5.87 -0.84
N LEU A 11 -2.03 4.86 -1.66
CA LEU A 11 -1.98 4.98 -3.11
C LEU A 11 -3.37 4.79 -3.71
N ALA A 12 -3.99 5.88 -4.15
CA ALA A 12 -5.38 5.91 -4.61
C ALA A 12 -5.58 6.49 -6.03
N ALA A 13 -4.49 6.84 -6.75
CA ALA A 13 -4.55 7.46 -8.07
C ALA A 13 -4.88 6.49 -9.23
N GLY A 14 -4.98 5.19 -8.97
CA GLY A 14 -5.19 4.16 -9.99
C GLY A 14 -6.60 4.18 -10.60
N ARG A 15 -6.71 4.02 -11.94
CA ARG A 15 -7.99 4.02 -12.67
C ARG A 15 -8.86 2.77 -12.42
N GLY A 16 -8.27 1.66 -11.99
CA GLY A 16 -9.02 0.42 -11.73
C GLY A 16 -9.62 -0.25 -12.97
N GLU A 17 -8.97 -0.19 -14.13
CA GLU A 17 -9.48 -0.60 -15.45
C GLU A 17 -10.09 -2.01 -15.51
N ARG A 18 -9.51 -2.97 -14.76
CA ARG A 18 -9.98 -4.36 -14.72
C ARG A 18 -11.33 -4.56 -14.00
N LEU A 19 -11.81 -3.54 -13.29
CA LEU A 19 -13.12 -3.54 -12.61
C LEU A 19 -14.20 -2.76 -13.39
N ARG A 20 -13.90 -2.30 -14.63
CA ARG A 20 -14.91 -1.67 -15.48
C ARG A 20 -16.05 -2.63 -15.76
N PRO A 21 -17.31 -2.11 -15.89
CA PRO A 21 -17.70 -0.69 -15.92
C PRO A 21 -17.87 -0.04 -14.53
N LEU A 22 -17.70 -0.77 -13.41
CA LEU A 22 -17.91 -0.23 -12.07
C LEU A 22 -17.03 1.00 -11.79
N THR A 23 -15.78 0.93 -12.21
CA THR A 23 -14.78 1.99 -11.97
C THR A 23 -14.85 3.15 -12.98
N ASP A 24 -15.80 3.15 -13.89
CA ASP A 24 -16.07 4.30 -14.76
C ASP A 24 -16.77 5.43 -13.98
N HIS A 25 -17.49 5.11 -12.90
CA HIS A 25 -18.31 6.04 -12.13
C HIS A 25 -18.00 6.03 -10.61
N LEU A 26 -17.24 5.07 -10.13
CA LEU A 26 -16.86 4.95 -8.73
C LEU A 26 -15.36 4.64 -8.63
N PRO A 27 -14.54 5.50 -8.00
CA PRO A 27 -13.13 5.22 -7.87
C PRO A 27 -12.93 3.97 -7.02
N LYS A 28 -11.97 3.12 -7.41
CA LYS A 28 -11.72 1.81 -6.79
C LYS A 28 -11.58 1.88 -5.25
N PRO A 29 -10.89 2.87 -4.66
CA PRO A 29 -10.79 3.00 -3.21
C PRO A 29 -12.13 3.17 -2.48
N LEU A 30 -13.18 3.64 -3.18
CA LEU A 30 -14.53 3.78 -2.61
C LEU A 30 -15.44 2.58 -2.82
N ILE A 31 -14.94 1.48 -3.41
CA ILE A 31 -15.71 0.24 -3.51
C ILE A 31 -15.90 -0.37 -2.12
N LYS A 32 -17.15 -0.70 -1.77
CA LYS A 32 -17.50 -1.27 -0.47
C LYS A 32 -17.06 -2.72 -0.33
N ILE A 33 -16.41 -2.99 0.80
CA ILE A 33 -16.03 -4.30 1.31
C ILE A 33 -16.63 -4.44 2.71
N GLY A 34 -17.73 -5.17 2.83
CA GLY A 34 -18.52 -5.18 4.06
C GLY A 34 -19.23 -3.83 4.31
N ASP A 35 -19.07 -3.28 5.49
CA ASP A 35 -19.68 -2.03 5.94
C ASP A 35 -18.90 -0.75 5.52
N ARG A 36 -17.64 -0.91 5.06
CA ARG A 36 -16.72 0.18 4.72
C ARG A 36 -16.24 0.11 3.28
N CYS A 37 -15.75 1.25 2.77
CA CYS A 37 -15.00 1.27 1.52
C CYS A 37 -13.56 0.75 1.73
N LEU A 38 -12.89 0.29 0.66
CA LEU A 38 -11.50 -0.18 0.72
C LEU A 38 -10.59 0.79 1.46
N ILE A 39 -10.61 2.06 1.08
CA ILE A 39 -9.76 3.09 1.69
C ILE A 39 -10.08 3.31 3.17
N GLU A 40 -11.34 3.16 3.59
CA GLU A 40 -11.74 3.32 4.99
C GLU A 40 -11.18 2.22 5.88
N HIS A 41 -11.02 0.99 5.36
CA HIS A 41 -10.32 -0.07 6.09
C HIS A 41 -8.89 0.33 6.41
N HIS A 42 -8.16 0.95 5.45
CA HIS A 42 -6.80 1.44 5.67
C HIS A 42 -6.76 2.60 6.66
N LEU A 43 -7.65 3.59 6.52
CA LEU A 43 -7.69 4.74 7.43
C LEU A 43 -7.94 4.31 8.88
N VAL A 44 -8.87 3.37 9.09
CA VAL A 44 -9.15 2.83 10.44
C VAL A 44 -7.95 2.06 10.99
N ALA A 45 -7.29 1.23 10.17
CA ALA A 45 -6.10 0.48 10.59
C ALA A 45 -4.93 1.42 10.93
N LEU A 46 -4.72 2.47 10.15
CA LEU A 46 -3.69 3.49 10.39
C LEU A 46 -3.95 4.28 11.67
N ALA A 47 -5.20 4.69 11.90
CA ALA A 47 -5.59 5.37 13.14
C ALA A 47 -5.37 4.48 14.38
N GLN A 48 -5.74 3.19 14.29
CA GLN A 48 -5.53 2.21 15.37
C GLN A 48 -4.04 1.98 15.66
N ALA A 49 -3.19 2.05 14.64
CA ALA A 49 -1.75 1.96 14.80
C ALA A 49 -1.12 3.24 15.37
N GLY A 50 -1.84 4.36 15.43
CA GLY A 50 -1.33 5.63 15.97
C GLY A 50 -0.66 6.52 14.94
N VAL A 51 -1.06 6.42 13.65
CA VAL A 51 -0.68 7.38 12.62
C VAL A 51 -1.39 8.70 12.87
N ASP A 52 -0.67 9.81 12.72
CA ASP A 52 -1.21 11.16 12.89
C ASP A 52 -1.70 11.74 11.55
N GLN A 53 -0.92 11.53 10.47
CA GLN A 53 -1.22 12.10 9.16
C GLN A 53 -1.15 11.04 8.05
N VAL A 54 -2.15 11.08 7.16
CA VAL A 54 -2.20 10.25 5.95
C VAL A 54 -2.20 11.13 4.71
N VAL A 55 -1.26 10.88 3.79
CA VAL A 55 -1.26 11.48 2.46
C VAL A 55 -1.96 10.53 1.48
N ILE A 56 -2.94 11.01 0.72
CA ILE A 56 -3.63 10.24 -0.30
C ILE A 56 -3.33 10.86 -1.66
N ASN A 57 -2.72 10.09 -2.59
CA ASN A 57 -2.57 10.58 -3.95
C ASN A 57 -3.85 10.36 -4.76
N LEU A 58 -4.20 11.36 -5.56
CA LEU A 58 -5.44 11.40 -6.32
C LEU A 58 -5.16 11.67 -7.80
N ALA A 59 -5.89 10.97 -8.69
CA ALA A 59 -5.97 11.28 -10.12
C ALA A 59 -7.39 11.02 -10.61
N HIS A 60 -7.68 9.88 -11.23
CA HIS A 60 -8.99 9.53 -11.76
C HIS A 60 -10.08 9.52 -10.67
N LEU A 61 -11.14 10.32 -10.84
CA LEU A 61 -12.24 10.50 -9.90
C LEU A 61 -11.78 10.90 -8.48
N GLY A 62 -10.64 11.60 -8.37
CA GLY A 62 -10.04 11.99 -7.11
C GLY A 62 -10.96 12.85 -6.25
N ASP A 63 -11.73 13.76 -6.84
CA ASP A 63 -12.68 14.64 -6.14
C ASP A 63 -13.75 13.85 -5.37
N MET A 64 -14.13 12.67 -5.85
CA MET A 64 -15.05 11.78 -5.14
C MET A 64 -14.42 11.20 -3.87
N ILE A 65 -13.13 10.83 -3.93
CA ILE A 65 -12.38 10.33 -2.77
C ILE A 65 -12.25 11.45 -1.74
N GLU A 66 -11.81 12.63 -2.19
CA GLU A 66 -11.64 13.81 -1.32
C GLU A 66 -12.96 14.21 -0.65
N SER A 67 -14.06 14.29 -1.42
CA SER A 67 -15.39 14.61 -0.89
C SER A 67 -15.91 13.55 0.10
N HIS A 68 -15.59 12.26 -0.13
CA HIS A 68 -16.04 11.17 0.75
C HIS A 68 -15.23 11.10 2.04
N ILE A 69 -13.91 11.30 2.00
CA ILE A 69 -13.02 11.16 3.16
C ILE A 69 -12.95 12.47 3.96
N GLY A 70 -12.92 13.63 3.29
CA GLY A 70 -12.75 14.94 3.92
C GLY A 70 -11.34 15.11 4.50
N ASP A 71 -11.24 15.83 5.62
CA ASP A 71 -9.99 16.12 6.32
C ASP A 71 -9.46 14.97 7.21
N GLY A 72 -10.18 13.85 7.26
CA GLY A 72 -9.81 12.68 8.05
C GLY A 72 -10.24 12.71 9.52
N THR A 73 -10.76 13.82 10.03
CA THR A 73 -11.13 13.99 11.44
C THR A 73 -12.07 12.89 11.94
N ARG A 74 -13.02 12.42 11.11
CA ARG A 74 -13.95 11.34 11.50
C ARG A 74 -13.28 9.98 11.75
N TYR A 75 -12.02 9.80 11.27
CA TYR A 75 -11.20 8.60 11.51
C TYR A 75 -10.17 8.82 12.62
N GLY A 76 -10.07 10.03 13.18
CA GLY A 76 -9.03 10.40 14.15
C GLY A 76 -7.66 10.65 13.50
N LEU A 77 -7.63 11.02 12.22
CA LEU A 77 -6.44 11.29 11.43
C LEU A 77 -6.49 12.70 10.85
N SER A 78 -5.34 13.22 10.42
CA SER A 78 -5.23 14.32 9.47
C SER A 78 -5.02 13.74 8.07
N VAL A 79 -5.90 14.06 7.11
CA VAL A 79 -5.75 13.62 5.73
C VAL A 79 -5.37 14.79 4.84
N VAL A 80 -4.32 14.61 4.04
CA VAL A 80 -3.80 15.59 3.06
C VAL A 80 -3.77 14.93 1.67
N TYR A 81 -4.08 15.69 0.63
CA TYR A 81 -4.18 15.17 -0.71
C TYR A 81 -3.02 15.62 -1.61
N SER A 82 -2.51 14.67 -2.42
CA SER A 82 -1.51 14.91 -3.45
C SER A 82 -2.13 14.68 -4.83
N HIS A 83 -2.57 15.74 -5.49
CA HIS A 83 -3.19 15.65 -6.82
C HIS A 83 -2.15 15.39 -7.91
N GLU A 84 -2.40 14.40 -8.75
CA GLU A 84 -1.56 14.00 -9.87
C GLU A 84 -2.30 14.19 -11.20
N PRO A 85 -1.59 14.50 -12.30
CA PRO A 85 -2.15 14.37 -13.63
C PRO A 85 -2.50 12.90 -13.92
N GLU A 86 -3.64 12.61 -14.54
CA GLU A 86 -4.07 11.24 -14.86
C GLU A 86 -2.98 10.46 -15.61
N GLY A 87 -2.61 9.29 -15.07
CA GLY A 87 -1.70 8.33 -15.71
C GLY A 87 -0.25 8.78 -15.88
N ALA A 88 0.11 9.96 -15.35
CA ALA A 88 1.40 10.58 -15.67
C ALA A 88 2.58 10.09 -14.82
N LEU A 89 2.40 9.67 -13.57
CA LEU A 89 3.52 9.52 -12.63
C LEU A 89 3.92 8.08 -12.33
N ASP A 90 3.01 7.09 -12.49
CA ASP A 90 3.19 5.74 -11.96
C ASP A 90 3.39 5.74 -10.43
N THR A 91 3.44 4.58 -9.80
CA THR A 91 3.42 4.44 -8.33
C THR A 91 4.57 5.15 -7.64
N GLY A 92 5.80 4.94 -8.13
CA GLY A 92 6.99 5.59 -7.54
C GLY A 92 7.01 7.10 -7.73
N GLY A 93 6.51 7.59 -8.87
CA GLY A 93 6.42 9.03 -9.14
C GLY A 93 5.36 9.72 -8.28
N GLY A 94 4.23 9.06 -8.03
CA GLY A 94 3.20 9.53 -7.10
C GLY A 94 3.72 9.65 -5.68
N ILE A 95 4.45 8.64 -5.19
CA ILE A 95 5.10 8.70 -3.86
C ILE A 95 6.10 9.86 -3.81
N ARG A 96 6.98 9.96 -4.80
CA ARG A 96 7.98 11.02 -4.86
C ARG A 96 7.36 12.43 -4.84
N GLN A 97 6.25 12.64 -5.58
CA GLN A 97 5.53 13.91 -5.56
C GLN A 97 4.98 14.21 -4.16
N ALA A 98 4.47 13.18 -3.47
CA ALA A 98 3.87 13.29 -2.15
C ALA A 98 4.89 13.52 -1.02
N LEU A 99 6.20 13.24 -1.22
CA LEU A 99 7.24 13.41 -0.18
C LEU A 99 7.28 14.80 0.42
N ARG A 100 6.91 15.84 -0.32
CA ARG A 100 6.80 17.22 0.19
C ARG A 100 5.76 17.39 1.30
N LEU A 101 4.79 16.46 1.37
CA LEU A 101 3.71 16.43 2.37
C LEU A 101 4.00 15.42 3.50
N ILE A 102 4.99 14.55 3.32
CA ILE A 102 5.40 13.53 4.28
C ILE A 102 6.68 14.01 4.95
N THR A 103 6.60 14.48 6.21
CA THR A 103 7.73 15.08 6.90
C THR A 103 8.53 14.10 7.76
N THR A 104 8.06 12.87 7.93
CA THR A 104 8.75 11.83 8.70
C THR A 104 9.53 10.89 7.80
N ASP A 105 10.66 10.38 8.30
CA ASP A 105 11.52 9.42 7.63
C ASP A 105 12.01 8.38 8.64
N PRO A 106 11.61 7.13 8.50
CA PRO A 106 10.79 6.54 7.43
C PRO A 106 9.27 6.77 7.58
N PHE A 107 8.50 6.37 6.54
CA PHE A 107 7.04 6.43 6.48
C PHE A 107 6.44 5.16 5.88
N VAL A 108 5.14 4.91 6.15
CA VAL A 108 4.42 3.72 5.65
C VAL A 108 3.66 4.05 4.38
N VAL A 109 3.64 3.11 3.43
CA VAL A 109 2.83 3.19 2.20
C VAL A 109 1.94 1.97 2.07
N LEU A 110 0.67 2.19 1.75
CA LEU A 110 -0.31 1.15 1.46
C LEU A 110 -0.91 1.36 0.06
N ASN A 111 -1.01 0.29 -0.72
CA ASN A 111 -1.82 0.31 -1.93
C ASN A 111 -3.30 0.42 -1.55
N GLY A 112 -4.01 1.38 -2.13
CA GLY A 112 -5.44 1.63 -1.84
C GLY A 112 -6.39 0.58 -2.40
N ASP A 113 -5.87 -0.44 -3.09
CA ASP A 113 -6.63 -1.50 -3.73
C ASP A 113 -6.50 -2.88 -3.06
N ILE A 114 -5.88 -2.96 -1.91
CA ILE A 114 -5.76 -4.19 -1.14
C ILE A 114 -6.77 -4.22 0.01
N TRP A 115 -7.15 -5.44 0.38
CA TRP A 115 -7.84 -5.73 1.63
C TRP A 115 -7.03 -6.77 2.41
N THR A 116 -6.88 -6.57 3.74
CA THR A 116 -6.07 -7.45 4.58
C THR A 116 -6.57 -7.40 6.04
N ASP A 117 -6.29 -8.45 6.80
CA ASP A 117 -6.49 -8.50 8.26
C ASP A 117 -5.20 -8.17 9.05
N LEU A 118 -4.18 -7.63 8.37
CA LEU A 118 -2.93 -7.22 8.99
C LEU A 118 -3.18 -6.19 10.11
N GLN A 119 -2.58 -6.45 11.26
CA GLN A 119 -2.41 -5.44 12.31
C GLN A 119 -1.11 -4.69 12.02
N LEU A 120 -1.21 -3.39 11.72
CA LEU A 120 -0.05 -2.59 11.28
C LEU A 120 1.06 -2.47 12.35
N ASP A 121 0.72 -2.61 13.63
CA ASP A 121 1.66 -2.64 14.74
C ASP A 121 2.56 -3.89 14.75
N SER A 122 2.27 -4.90 13.91
CA SER A 122 3.16 -6.05 13.66
C SER A 122 4.33 -5.73 12.73
N LEU A 123 4.31 -4.57 12.07
CA LEU A 123 5.44 -4.09 11.28
C LEU A 123 6.62 -3.69 12.20
N PRO A 124 7.88 -3.80 11.74
CA PRO A 124 9.03 -3.52 12.59
C PRO A 124 9.06 -2.05 13.01
N ASP A 125 9.51 -1.81 14.23
CA ASP A 125 9.65 -0.46 14.82
C ASP A 125 10.72 0.42 14.14
N SER A 126 11.64 -0.19 13.41
CA SER A 126 12.71 0.48 12.66
C SER A 126 13.13 -0.37 11.48
N ILE A 127 13.65 0.26 10.46
CA ILE A 127 14.17 -0.40 9.28
C ILE A 127 15.63 -0.06 9.06
N ASP A 128 16.40 -1.07 8.64
CA ASP A 128 17.73 -0.89 8.08
C ASP A 128 17.62 -0.74 6.56
N GLY A 129 18.49 0.11 5.95
CA GLY A 129 18.45 0.35 4.52
C GLY A 129 17.34 1.32 4.08
N GLN A 130 16.86 1.17 2.84
CA GLN A 130 15.95 2.11 2.18
C GLN A 130 14.48 1.72 2.30
N GLY A 131 14.17 0.45 2.63
CA GLY A 131 12.80 0.01 2.76
C GLY A 131 12.63 -1.34 3.42
N HIS A 132 11.38 -1.60 3.85
CA HIS A 132 10.92 -2.87 4.36
C HIS A 132 9.62 -3.26 3.69
N LEU A 133 9.52 -4.49 3.16
CA LEU A 133 8.37 -4.99 2.42
C LEU A 133 7.59 -6.02 3.24
N LEU A 134 6.26 -5.88 3.26
CA LEU A 134 5.39 -6.96 3.66
C LEU A 134 5.15 -7.88 2.47
N LEU A 135 5.48 -9.16 2.62
CA LEU A 135 5.37 -10.18 1.58
C LEU A 135 4.32 -11.22 1.97
N VAL A 136 3.58 -11.70 0.99
CA VAL A 136 2.51 -12.70 1.15
C VAL A 136 2.75 -13.90 0.25
N ASP A 137 2.00 -14.99 0.49
CA ASP A 137 1.97 -16.14 -0.42
C ASP A 137 1.63 -15.72 -1.85
N ASN A 138 2.19 -16.43 -2.82
CA ASN A 138 1.95 -16.14 -4.22
C ASN A 138 0.50 -16.49 -4.60
N PRO A 139 -0.32 -15.49 -4.97
CA PRO A 139 -1.67 -15.73 -5.42
C PRO A 139 -1.67 -16.43 -6.81
N VAL A 140 -2.78 -17.06 -7.16
CA VAL A 140 -2.93 -17.78 -8.44
C VAL A 140 -2.56 -16.96 -9.67
N HIS A 141 -2.78 -15.64 -9.63
CA HIS A 141 -2.47 -14.72 -10.73
C HIS A 141 -1.03 -14.19 -10.73
N ASN A 142 -0.24 -14.47 -9.68
CA ASN A 142 1.19 -14.17 -9.59
C ASN A 142 1.96 -15.38 -9.01
N PRO A 143 1.96 -16.54 -9.66
CA PRO A 143 2.53 -17.79 -9.11
C PRO A 143 4.05 -17.74 -8.97
N ALA A 144 4.73 -16.85 -9.71
CA ALA A 144 6.17 -16.67 -9.62
C ALA A 144 6.61 -15.79 -8.45
N GLY A 145 5.69 -14.99 -7.87
CA GLY A 145 6.00 -13.97 -6.89
C GLY A 145 6.74 -12.76 -7.49
N ASP A 146 7.10 -11.84 -6.63
CA ASP A 146 7.79 -10.61 -7.03
C ASP A 146 9.24 -10.57 -6.54
N PHE A 147 9.49 -11.18 -5.37
CA PHE A 147 10.78 -11.18 -4.67
C PHE A 147 11.04 -12.50 -3.96
N HIS A 148 12.28 -12.70 -3.54
CA HIS A 148 12.69 -13.81 -2.70
C HIS A 148 13.03 -13.32 -1.30
N LEU A 149 12.52 -14.01 -0.27
CA LEU A 149 12.83 -13.72 1.13
C LEU A 149 13.85 -14.73 1.66
N PHE A 150 14.97 -14.23 2.19
CA PHE A 150 16.00 -15.02 2.86
C PHE A 150 16.28 -14.42 4.26
N GLY A 151 15.77 -15.05 5.30
CA GLY A 151 15.70 -14.42 6.63
C GLY A 151 14.83 -13.16 6.56
N GLN A 152 15.43 -12.00 6.79
CA GLN A 152 14.78 -10.70 6.61
C GLN A 152 15.26 -9.95 5.35
N LYS A 153 16.10 -10.54 4.52
CA LYS A 153 16.58 -9.90 3.28
C LYS A 153 15.62 -10.16 2.12
N VAL A 154 15.27 -9.10 1.41
CA VAL A 154 14.52 -9.16 0.16
C VAL A 154 15.51 -9.18 -1.01
N LEU A 155 15.35 -10.15 -1.91
CA LEU A 155 16.25 -10.42 -3.02
C LEU A 155 15.47 -10.49 -4.34
N ASN A 156 16.09 -10.05 -5.44
CA ASN A 156 15.52 -10.19 -6.79
C ASN A 156 15.67 -11.61 -7.36
N GLN A 157 16.72 -12.31 -6.98
CA GLN A 157 17.05 -13.66 -7.47
C GLN A 157 17.08 -14.65 -6.31
N PRO A 158 16.73 -15.91 -6.55
CA PRO A 158 16.78 -16.93 -5.52
C PRO A 158 18.21 -17.18 -5.04
N VAL A 159 18.39 -17.28 -3.74
CA VAL A 159 19.66 -17.63 -3.10
C VAL A 159 19.40 -18.70 -2.04
N GLY A 160 20.09 -19.83 -2.13
CA GLY A 160 19.96 -20.91 -1.16
C GLY A 160 18.51 -21.40 -1.03
N ASN A 161 17.98 -21.39 0.18
CA ASN A 161 16.59 -21.77 0.50
C ASN A 161 15.64 -20.55 0.63
N SER A 162 15.93 -19.47 -0.06
CA SER A 162 15.01 -18.30 -0.13
C SER A 162 13.64 -18.70 -0.69
N VAL A 163 12.59 -18.05 -0.17
CA VAL A 163 11.20 -18.34 -0.56
C VAL A 163 10.71 -17.24 -1.50
N SER A 164 10.15 -17.64 -2.65
CA SER A 164 9.49 -16.71 -3.57
C SER A 164 8.14 -16.26 -3.02
N LEU A 165 7.92 -14.94 -2.91
CA LEU A 165 6.75 -14.32 -2.32
C LEU A 165 6.30 -13.12 -3.15
N THR A 166 5.03 -12.76 -2.99
CA THR A 166 4.42 -11.59 -3.63
C THR A 166 4.50 -10.37 -2.72
N PHE A 167 4.83 -9.20 -3.27
CA PHE A 167 4.75 -7.94 -2.54
C PHE A 167 3.28 -7.57 -2.29
N SER A 168 2.94 -7.42 -1.02
CA SER A 168 1.54 -7.17 -0.61
C SER A 168 1.00 -5.80 -0.99
N GLY A 169 1.85 -4.86 -1.42
CA GLY A 169 1.49 -3.45 -1.57
C GLY A 169 1.55 -2.66 -0.26
N ILE A 170 2.12 -3.25 0.81
CA ILE A 170 2.40 -2.55 2.07
C ILE A 170 3.91 -2.54 2.29
N GLY A 171 4.47 -1.36 2.53
CA GLY A 171 5.89 -1.21 2.81
C GLY A 171 6.20 0.02 3.65
N ILE A 172 7.36 0.00 4.28
CA ILE A 172 7.94 1.14 4.98
C ILE A 172 9.11 1.62 4.13
N TYR A 173 9.18 2.91 3.83
CA TYR A 173 10.22 3.46 2.97
C TYR A 173 10.89 4.67 3.59
N ARG A 174 12.18 4.85 3.26
CA ARG A 174 12.88 6.11 3.50
C ARG A 174 12.79 7.02 2.28
N HIS A 175 12.87 8.31 2.50
CA HIS A 175 12.88 9.32 1.44
C HIS A 175 13.99 9.08 0.41
N ASN A 176 15.15 8.58 0.85
CA ASN A 176 16.30 8.34 -0.02
C ASN A 176 16.07 7.26 -1.09
N LEU A 177 15.10 6.34 -0.92
CA LEU A 177 14.70 5.40 -1.96
C LEU A 177 14.26 6.09 -3.26
N PHE A 178 13.77 7.34 -3.16
CA PHE A 178 13.19 8.10 -4.26
C PHE A 178 14.10 9.23 -4.78
N ASN A 179 15.23 9.50 -4.12
CA ASN A 179 16.06 10.70 -4.39
C ASN A 179 16.70 10.70 -5.79
N ASP A 180 17.28 9.57 -6.22
CA ASP A 180 18.06 9.46 -7.46
C ASP A 180 17.19 9.20 -8.70
N SER A 181 15.87 9.24 -8.53
CA SER A 181 14.95 8.99 -9.64
C SER A 181 14.72 10.27 -10.47
N PRO A 182 14.63 10.19 -11.79
CA PRO A 182 14.29 11.34 -12.63
C PRO A 182 12.89 11.86 -12.28
N ARG A 183 12.61 13.14 -12.59
CA ARG A 183 11.24 13.66 -12.47
C ARG A 183 10.31 13.00 -13.49
N GLY A 184 9.07 12.73 -13.11
CA GLY A 184 8.04 12.15 -13.99
C GLY A 184 7.64 10.74 -13.62
N ARG A 185 7.43 9.89 -14.62
CA ARG A 185 6.95 8.53 -14.43
C ARG A 185 8.04 7.63 -13.84
N ILE A 186 7.80 7.11 -12.64
CA ILE A 186 8.74 6.24 -11.90
C ILE A 186 8.01 4.97 -11.47
N SER A 187 8.54 3.82 -11.87
CA SER A 187 8.06 2.53 -11.39
C SER A 187 8.60 2.23 -9.99
N LEU A 188 7.72 2.10 -9.01
CA LEU A 188 8.10 1.64 -7.66
C LEU A 188 8.77 0.27 -7.71
N ALA A 189 8.24 -0.66 -8.54
CA ALA A 189 8.82 -1.99 -8.69
C ALA A 189 10.29 -1.94 -9.11
N ASN A 190 10.67 -1.05 -10.04
CA ASN A 190 12.05 -0.88 -10.47
C ASN A 190 12.93 -0.33 -9.35
N LEU A 191 12.45 0.65 -8.57
CA LEU A 191 13.19 1.17 -7.41
C LEU A 191 13.43 0.08 -6.37
N LEU A 192 12.40 -0.70 -6.06
CA LEU A 192 12.50 -1.81 -5.11
C LEU A 192 13.49 -2.88 -5.60
N ARG A 193 13.50 -3.21 -6.90
CA ARG A 193 14.48 -4.16 -7.45
C ARG A 193 15.91 -3.63 -7.34
N GLN A 194 16.14 -2.37 -7.67
CA GLN A 194 17.46 -1.74 -7.51
C GLN A 194 17.92 -1.73 -6.04
N ALA A 195 17.01 -1.41 -5.12
CA ALA A 195 17.32 -1.43 -3.70
C ALA A 195 17.57 -2.87 -3.18
N ALA A 196 16.85 -3.88 -3.70
CA ALA A 196 17.11 -5.29 -3.39
C ALA A 196 18.51 -5.73 -3.87
N ASP A 197 18.90 -5.38 -5.10
CA ASP A 197 20.24 -5.67 -5.65
C ASP A 197 21.34 -4.98 -4.83
N GLY A 198 21.06 -3.79 -4.29
CA GLY A 198 21.94 -3.06 -3.38
C GLY A 198 21.93 -3.56 -1.92
N ASN A 199 21.19 -4.63 -1.59
CA ASN A 199 20.97 -5.10 -0.20
C ASN A 199 20.39 -4.02 0.72
N GLN A 200 19.54 -3.12 0.18
CA GLN A 200 18.91 -2.02 0.90
C GLN A 200 17.44 -2.31 1.27
N LEU A 201 16.95 -3.52 1.01
CA LEU A 201 15.59 -3.95 1.38
C LEU A 201 15.59 -5.09 2.39
N SER A 202 14.84 -4.89 3.44
CA SER A 202 14.38 -5.93 4.34
C SER A 202 12.91 -6.29 4.07
N GLY A 203 12.42 -7.37 4.65
CA GLY A 203 11.03 -7.77 4.52
C GLY A 203 10.62 -8.81 5.56
N GLN A 204 9.32 -8.96 5.70
CA GLN A 204 8.70 -10.00 6.52
C GLN A 204 7.58 -10.70 5.77
N TYR A 205 7.40 -11.99 6.04
CA TYR A 205 6.29 -12.78 5.54
C TYR A 205 5.06 -12.58 6.41
N PHE A 206 3.91 -12.39 5.79
CA PHE A 206 2.61 -12.30 6.44
C PHE A 206 1.71 -13.47 6.01
N PRO A 207 1.38 -14.40 6.93
CA PRO A 207 0.57 -15.58 6.64
C PRO A 207 -0.94 -15.31 6.75
N GLY A 208 -1.36 -14.06 7.00
CA GLY A 208 -2.76 -13.68 7.19
C GLY A 208 -3.53 -13.54 5.87
N LYS A 209 -4.74 -13.02 5.97
CA LYS A 209 -5.59 -12.81 4.80
C LYS A 209 -5.20 -11.53 4.07
N TRP A 210 -4.98 -11.66 2.77
CA TRP A 210 -4.64 -10.58 1.88
C TRP A 210 -5.28 -10.79 0.51
N ILE A 211 -5.84 -9.73 -0.07
CA ILE A 211 -6.40 -9.74 -1.43
C ILE A 211 -6.12 -8.39 -2.07
N ASP A 212 -5.54 -8.39 -3.28
CA ASP A 212 -5.58 -7.24 -4.17
C ASP A 212 -6.91 -7.25 -4.94
N VAL A 213 -7.75 -6.28 -4.70
CA VAL A 213 -9.11 -6.20 -5.28
C VAL A 213 -9.02 -5.71 -6.73
N GLY A 214 -8.44 -6.51 -7.61
CA GLY A 214 -8.20 -6.14 -9.00
C GLY A 214 -9.23 -6.67 -10.00
N THR A 215 -10.10 -7.62 -9.62
CA THR A 215 -11.14 -8.22 -10.48
C THR A 215 -12.44 -8.41 -9.71
N ALA A 216 -13.55 -8.67 -10.44
CA ALA A 216 -14.86 -8.91 -9.83
C ALA A 216 -14.84 -10.13 -8.89
N ASP A 217 -14.12 -11.19 -9.26
CA ASP A 217 -14.00 -12.40 -8.43
C ASP A 217 -13.27 -12.11 -7.13
N ARG A 218 -12.14 -11.38 -7.18
CA ARG A 218 -11.38 -10.99 -6.01
C ARG A 218 -12.12 -9.98 -5.13
N LEU A 219 -12.93 -9.09 -5.74
CA LEU A 219 -13.85 -8.23 -5.00
C LEU A 219 -14.89 -9.06 -4.23
N SER A 220 -15.46 -10.08 -4.87
CA SER A 220 -16.44 -10.96 -4.24
C SER A 220 -15.82 -11.78 -3.10
N GLU A 221 -14.57 -12.20 -3.25
CA GLU A 221 -13.81 -12.89 -2.22
C GLU A 221 -13.50 -11.98 -1.03
N ALA A 222 -13.00 -10.76 -1.27
CA ALA A 222 -12.74 -9.78 -0.21
C ALA A 222 -14.00 -9.48 0.61
N ARG A 223 -15.15 -9.32 -0.05
CA ARG A 223 -16.45 -9.15 0.64
C ARG A 223 -16.81 -10.33 1.54
N ARG A 224 -16.60 -11.57 1.08
CA ARG A 224 -16.85 -12.77 1.90
C ARG A 224 -15.95 -12.83 3.15
N LEU A 225 -14.68 -12.46 3.00
CA LEU A 225 -13.72 -12.47 4.12
C LEU A 225 -14.04 -11.37 5.15
N ALA A 226 -14.38 -10.16 4.71
CA ALA A 226 -14.72 -9.06 5.58
C ALA A 226 -15.97 -9.36 6.44
N ILE A 227 -16.99 -10.01 5.86
CA ILE A 227 -18.18 -10.43 6.60
C ILE A 227 -17.80 -11.41 7.72
N ARG A 228 -16.96 -12.40 7.43
CA ARG A 228 -16.52 -13.39 8.44
C ARG A 228 -15.72 -12.77 9.58
N GLN A 229 -14.93 -11.74 9.31
CA GLN A 229 -14.15 -11.05 10.32
C GLN A 229 -15.05 -10.28 11.32
N ASN A 230 -16.17 -9.72 10.86
CA ASN A 230 -17.12 -9.01 11.72
C ASN A 230 -17.89 -9.96 12.66
N TYR A 231 -18.07 -11.24 12.29
CA TYR A 231 -18.71 -12.26 13.15
C TYR A 231 -17.77 -12.94 14.14
N SER A 232 -16.44 -12.66 14.05
CA SER A 232 -15.42 -13.27 14.91
C SER A 232 -14.87 -12.32 15.97
N ARG A 233 -15.42 -11.11 16.06
CA ARG A 233 -15.17 -10.09 17.08
C ARG A 233 -16.41 -9.94 17.98
#